data_b16aedf76e509e90c2445be29f8b6ada
#
_entry.id   b16aedf76e509e90c2445be29f8b6ada
#
_cell.length_a   1.000
_cell.length_b   1.000
_cell.length_c   1.000
_cell.angle_alpha   90.00
_cell.angle_beta   90.00
_cell.angle_gamma   90.00
#
_symmetry.space_group_name_H-M   'P 1'
#
loop_
_entity.id
_entity.type
_entity.pdbx_description
1 polymer ?
#
loop_
_entity_poly.entity_id
_entity_poly.type
_entity_poly.pdbx_seq_one_letter_code
_entity_poly.pdbx_strand_id
1 'polypeptide(L)'
;MSTDPQGSTIWWADRVGDNLPFDFAAAHEDPESLAGLKDLGAQIHVIANQKGGVGKTTTAVNLAAVTHDVLGQSDDRQHIFIDTPGSLENEHILAAALDVADDVLVPMPPEPLAFDPTARTIERVIVPRGLPYTVVINAWDPRDGKADLEDTIAYIDAMGWPRAKTVIRRYKIHTRAASEGKVVTQYADNGTTLRAREDYFRLALERGYGGRR
;
A
#
# COMPACT_ATOMS: atom_id res chain seq x y z
N MET A 1 -2.39 9.86 0.02
CA MET A 1 -3.26 10.45 1.07
C MET A 1 -3.30 9.54 2.28
N SER A 2 -3.32 10.08 3.49
CA SER A 2 -3.45 9.28 4.72
C SER A 2 -4.81 9.48 5.37
N THR A 3 -5.44 8.37 5.74
CA THR A 3 -6.67 8.36 6.53
C THR A 3 -6.46 7.69 7.90
N ASP A 4 -5.21 7.34 8.24
CA ASP A 4 -4.87 6.70 9.52
C ASP A 4 -4.78 7.72 10.65
N PRO A 5 -5.70 7.69 11.66
CA PRO A 5 -5.67 8.58 12.81
C PRO A 5 -4.42 8.42 13.70
N GLN A 6 -3.76 7.26 13.64
CA GLN A 6 -2.50 7.04 14.35
C GLN A 6 -1.32 7.81 13.75
N GLY A 7 -1.53 8.44 12.58
CA GLY A 7 -0.62 9.40 12.01
C GLY A 7 0.71 8.86 11.48
N SER A 8 0.82 7.55 11.26
CA SER A 8 2.07 6.94 10.78
C SER A 8 2.57 7.58 9.48
N THR A 9 1.67 7.82 8.53
CA THR A 9 1.99 8.47 7.26
C THR A 9 2.20 9.98 7.44
N ILE A 10 1.42 10.63 8.33
CA ILE A 10 1.57 12.05 8.65
C ILE A 10 2.94 12.28 9.27
N TRP A 11 3.29 11.49 10.29
CA TRP A 11 4.60 11.56 10.93
C TRP A 11 5.75 11.33 9.93
N TRP A 12 5.55 10.46 8.94
CA TRP A 12 6.52 10.25 7.86
C TRP A 12 6.60 11.51 6.98
N ALA A 13 5.45 12.03 6.52
CA ALA A 13 5.39 13.22 5.68
C ALA A 13 6.01 14.44 6.35
N ASP A 14 5.74 14.68 7.64
CA ASP A 14 6.32 15.79 8.42
C ASP A 14 7.85 15.70 8.48
N ARG A 15 8.41 14.50 8.56
CA ARG A 15 9.87 14.30 8.56
C ARG A 15 10.51 14.51 7.21
N VAL A 16 9.83 14.13 6.14
CA VAL A 16 10.31 14.34 4.77
C VAL A 16 10.22 15.82 4.40
N GLY A 17 9.19 16.53 4.90
CA GLY A 17 8.92 17.92 4.55
C GLY A 17 8.75 18.08 3.03
N ASP A 18 9.31 19.16 2.49
CA ASP A 18 9.22 19.49 1.05
C ASP A 18 10.01 18.53 0.13
N ASN A 19 10.67 17.51 0.67
CA ASN A 19 11.44 16.55 -0.13
C ASN A 19 10.63 15.30 -0.57
N LEU A 20 9.32 15.23 -0.28
CA LEU A 20 8.48 14.18 -0.85
C LEU A 20 8.43 14.31 -2.38
N PRO A 21 8.66 13.23 -3.13
CA PRO A 21 8.58 13.29 -4.59
C PRO A 21 7.13 13.34 -5.11
N PHE A 22 6.13 13.31 -4.25
CA PHE A 22 4.70 13.32 -4.58
C PHE A 22 3.91 14.17 -3.58
N ASP A 23 2.72 14.62 -3.98
CA ASP A 23 1.83 15.38 -3.11
C ASP A 23 1.26 14.51 -1.98
N PHE A 24 1.22 15.06 -0.77
CA PHE A 24 0.67 14.40 0.40
C PHE A 24 -0.53 15.19 0.95
N ALA A 25 -1.56 14.47 1.38
CA ALA A 25 -2.69 15.05 2.11
C ALA A 25 -3.16 14.10 3.23
N ALA A 26 -3.61 14.67 4.34
CA ALA A 26 -4.24 13.97 5.45
C ALA A 26 -5.76 14.18 5.41
N ALA A 27 -6.54 13.10 5.60
CA ALA A 27 -8.00 13.12 5.58
C ALA A 27 -8.61 12.36 6.78
N HIS A 28 -7.86 12.16 7.85
CA HIS A 28 -8.33 11.43 9.03
C HIS A 28 -9.32 12.24 9.87
N GLU A 29 -9.27 13.57 9.79
CA GLU A 29 -10.18 14.48 10.51
C GLU A 29 -11.48 14.76 9.73
N ASP A 30 -11.45 14.60 8.40
CA ASP A 30 -12.59 14.86 7.51
C ASP A 30 -12.67 13.79 6.42
N PRO A 31 -13.26 12.61 6.74
CA PRO A 31 -13.48 11.55 5.73
C PRO A 31 -14.38 11.97 4.56
N GLU A 32 -15.24 13.00 4.75
CA GLU A 32 -16.12 13.49 3.69
C GLU A 32 -15.33 14.16 2.56
N SER A 33 -14.12 14.69 2.87
CA SER A 33 -13.22 15.24 1.86
C SER A 33 -12.76 14.22 0.82
N LEU A 34 -12.83 12.92 1.13
CA LEU A 34 -12.49 11.85 0.18
C LEU A 34 -13.45 11.81 -1.02
N ALA A 35 -14.72 12.20 -0.84
CA ALA A 35 -15.71 12.16 -1.92
C ALA A 35 -15.28 12.99 -3.14
N GLY A 36 -14.64 14.14 -2.91
CA GLY A 36 -14.13 15.00 -3.97
C GLY A 36 -12.97 14.43 -4.79
N LEU A 37 -12.35 13.32 -4.35
CA LEU A 37 -11.24 12.72 -5.10
C LEU A 37 -11.67 12.15 -6.46
N LYS A 38 -12.93 11.71 -6.60
CA LYS A 38 -13.48 11.22 -7.87
C LYS A 38 -13.49 12.30 -8.97
N ASP A 39 -13.63 13.55 -8.57
CA ASP A 39 -13.69 14.69 -9.50
C ASP A 39 -12.30 15.04 -10.08
N LEU A 40 -11.23 14.51 -9.49
CA LEU A 40 -9.86 14.76 -9.96
C LEU A 40 -9.48 13.95 -11.20
N GLY A 41 -10.31 12.98 -11.62
CA GLY A 41 -10.02 12.12 -12.79
C GLY A 41 -8.83 11.19 -12.63
N ALA A 42 -8.30 11.03 -11.41
CA ALA A 42 -7.21 10.13 -11.08
C ALA A 42 -7.72 8.73 -10.71
N GLN A 43 -6.89 7.71 -10.88
CA GLN A 43 -7.18 6.37 -10.38
C GLN A 43 -6.88 6.31 -8.87
N ILE A 44 -7.83 5.80 -8.11
CA ILE A 44 -7.78 5.77 -6.63
C ILE A 44 -7.52 4.34 -6.15
N HIS A 45 -6.37 4.14 -5.53
CA HIS A 45 -5.91 2.86 -5.01
C HIS A 45 -5.93 2.88 -3.48
N VAL A 46 -6.75 2.02 -2.87
CA VAL A 46 -6.83 1.92 -1.42
C VAL A 46 -5.93 0.78 -0.92
N ILE A 47 -5.08 1.07 0.06
CA ILE A 47 -4.27 0.05 0.72
C ILE A 47 -4.95 -0.32 2.03
N ALA A 48 -5.57 -1.50 2.09
CA ALA A 48 -6.43 -1.91 3.19
C ALA A 48 -6.07 -3.27 3.77
N ASN A 49 -6.03 -3.36 5.09
CA ASN A 49 -6.08 -4.58 5.87
C ASN A 49 -6.37 -4.20 7.32
N GLN A 50 -7.34 -4.87 7.96
CA GLN A 50 -7.69 -4.63 9.36
C GLN A 50 -6.61 -5.05 10.36
N LYS A 51 -5.59 -5.81 9.93
CA LYS A 51 -4.44 -6.13 10.78
C LYS A 51 -3.45 -4.96 10.82
N GLY A 52 -3.06 -4.56 12.02
CA GLY A 52 -1.95 -3.62 12.24
C GLY A 52 -0.60 -4.23 11.84
N GLY A 53 0.35 -3.40 11.41
CA GLY A 53 1.74 -3.83 11.15
C GLY A 53 1.97 -4.62 9.85
N VAL A 54 0.96 -4.80 8.99
CA VAL A 54 1.11 -5.53 7.70
C VAL A 54 1.81 -4.71 6.62
N GLY A 55 2.18 -3.46 6.91
CA GLY A 55 2.92 -2.58 5.99
C GLY A 55 2.06 -1.76 5.04
N LYS A 56 0.80 -1.43 5.39
CA LYS A 56 -0.06 -0.56 4.58
C LYS A 56 0.60 0.77 4.25
N THR A 57 0.98 1.53 5.28
CA THR A 57 1.69 2.82 5.15
C THR A 57 2.95 2.70 4.30
N THR A 58 3.79 1.70 4.60
CA THR A 58 5.01 1.47 3.83
C THR A 58 4.71 1.18 2.35
N THR A 59 3.66 0.42 2.07
CA THR A 59 3.23 0.10 0.70
C THR A 59 2.71 1.34 -0.01
N ALA A 60 1.81 2.11 0.62
CA ALA A 60 1.24 3.33 0.04
C ALA A 60 2.31 4.35 -0.33
N VAL A 61 3.20 4.68 0.61
CA VAL A 61 4.26 5.69 0.43
C VAL A 61 5.26 5.26 -0.64
N ASN A 62 5.70 4.00 -0.64
CA ASN A 62 6.69 3.56 -1.62
C ASN A 62 6.08 3.31 -3.01
N LEU A 63 4.81 2.89 -3.12
CA LEU A 63 4.12 2.86 -4.41
C LEU A 63 3.93 4.26 -4.98
N ALA A 64 3.54 5.24 -4.18
CA ALA A 64 3.45 6.63 -4.63
C ALA A 64 4.80 7.12 -5.17
N ALA A 65 5.90 6.87 -4.44
CA ALA A 65 7.24 7.26 -4.86
C ALA A 65 7.67 6.61 -6.18
N VAL A 66 7.54 5.30 -6.32
CA VAL A 66 7.96 4.62 -7.56
C VAL A 66 7.05 4.95 -8.73
N THR A 67 5.75 5.17 -8.50
CA THR A 67 4.81 5.57 -9.54
C THR A 67 5.14 6.97 -10.07
N HIS A 68 5.45 7.91 -9.17
CA HIS A 68 5.95 9.23 -9.54
C HIS A 68 7.23 9.14 -10.38
N ASP A 69 8.20 8.33 -9.96
CA ASP A 69 9.47 8.15 -10.70
C ASP A 69 9.25 7.56 -12.10
N VAL A 70 8.28 6.64 -12.27
CA VAL A 70 7.95 6.00 -13.56
C VAL A 70 7.21 6.95 -14.49
N LEU A 71 6.25 7.70 -13.96
CA LEU A 71 5.41 8.62 -14.76
C LEU A 71 6.12 9.92 -15.08
N GLY A 72 7.19 10.26 -14.33
CA GLY A 72 7.83 11.56 -14.40
C GLY A 72 6.97 12.65 -13.77
N GLN A 73 7.43 13.89 -13.87
CA GLN A 73 6.72 15.08 -13.40
C GLN A 73 5.66 15.51 -14.43
N SER A 74 4.66 14.64 -14.70
CA SER A 74 3.49 15.11 -15.44
C SER A 74 2.56 15.85 -14.45
N ASP A 75 2.05 17.01 -14.84
CA ASP A 75 1.07 17.77 -14.04
C ASP A 75 -0.26 17.02 -13.85
N ASP A 76 -0.47 15.91 -14.54
CA ASP A 76 -1.65 15.06 -14.42
C ASP A 76 -1.48 14.08 -13.25
N ARG A 77 -2.17 14.31 -12.17
CA ARG A 77 -2.32 13.38 -11.04
C ARG A 77 -3.07 12.13 -11.51
N GLN A 78 -2.31 11.13 -11.97
CA GLN A 78 -2.92 9.91 -12.54
C GLN A 78 -3.26 8.87 -11.48
N HIS A 79 -2.62 8.91 -10.31
CA HIS A 79 -2.80 7.91 -9.26
C HIS A 79 -2.85 8.55 -7.86
N ILE A 80 -3.82 8.12 -7.06
CA ILE A 80 -3.94 8.48 -5.65
C ILE A 80 -3.86 7.19 -4.83
N PHE A 81 -2.90 7.11 -3.92
CA PHE A 81 -2.78 5.99 -2.99
C PHE A 81 -3.32 6.42 -1.62
N ILE A 82 -4.32 5.70 -1.12
CA ILE A 82 -4.94 5.96 0.18
C ILE A 82 -4.44 4.92 1.19
N ASP A 83 -3.69 5.39 2.20
CA ASP A 83 -3.31 4.58 3.36
C ASP A 83 -4.44 4.58 4.38
N THR A 84 -4.87 3.39 4.82
CA THR A 84 -6.00 3.23 5.73
C THR A 84 -5.59 2.75 7.12
N PRO A 85 -6.41 3.05 8.17
CA PRO A 85 -6.15 2.56 9.51
C PRO A 85 -6.17 1.03 9.56
N GLY A 86 -5.45 0.49 10.55
CA GLY A 86 -5.33 -0.95 10.80
C GLY A 86 -6.23 -1.46 11.92
N SER A 87 -7.22 -0.68 12.38
CA SER A 87 -8.09 -1.05 13.48
C SER A 87 -9.57 -1.07 13.05
N LEU A 88 -10.35 -1.92 13.73
CA LEU A 88 -11.80 -1.98 13.57
C LEU A 88 -12.52 -0.72 14.07
N GLU A 89 -11.88 0.05 14.95
CA GLU A 89 -12.46 1.27 15.54
C GLU A 89 -12.72 2.38 14.51
N ASN A 90 -12.06 2.31 13.35
CA ASN A 90 -12.13 3.30 12.29
C ASN A 90 -12.79 2.75 11.02
N GLU A 91 -13.78 1.87 11.15
CA GLU A 91 -14.49 1.28 10.00
C GLU A 91 -15.13 2.32 9.09
N HIS A 92 -15.64 3.43 9.64
CA HIS A 92 -16.24 4.50 8.85
C HIS A 92 -15.23 5.18 7.92
N ILE A 93 -13.98 5.35 8.37
CA ILE A 93 -12.90 5.93 7.56
C ILE A 93 -12.52 4.96 6.44
N LEU A 94 -12.37 3.68 6.77
CA LEU A 94 -12.11 2.63 5.78
C LEU A 94 -13.26 2.57 4.76
N ALA A 95 -14.51 2.64 5.21
CA ALA A 95 -15.67 2.64 4.34
C ALA A 95 -15.63 3.83 3.36
N ALA A 96 -15.40 5.05 3.86
CA ALA A 96 -15.30 6.25 3.02
C ALA A 96 -14.19 6.16 1.97
N ALA A 97 -13.02 5.60 2.36
CA ALA A 97 -11.92 5.36 1.42
C ALA A 97 -12.30 4.34 0.33
N LEU A 98 -12.99 3.26 0.71
CA LEU A 98 -13.42 2.24 -0.23
C LEU A 98 -14.55 2.71 -1.16
N ASP A 99 -15.41 3.62 -0.71
CA ASP A 99 -16.52 4.17 -1.52
C ASP A 99 -16.00 5.01 -2.71
N VAL A 100 -14.76 5.49 -2.64
CA VAL A 100 -14.11 6.24 -3.74
C VAL A 100 -13.08 5.41 -4.51
N ALA A 101 -12.77 4.20 -4.08
CA ALA A 101 -11.71 3.37 -4.65
C ALA A 101 -12.05 2.83 -6.05
N ASP A 102 -11.06 2.80 -6.93
CA ASP A 102 -11.09 2.03 -8.18
C ASP A 102 -10.57 0.61 -7.97
N ASP A 103 -9.57 0.42 -7.10
CA ASP A 103 -9.09 -0.89 -6.69
C ASP A 103 -8.54 -0.89 -5.25
N VAL A 104 -8.32 -2.10 -4.73
CA VAL A 104 -7.79 -2.29 -3.38
C VAL A 104 -6.56 -3.19 -3.40
N LEU A 105 -5.46 -2.73 -2.80
CA LEU A 105 -4.31 -3.56 -2.48
C LEU A 105 -4.41 -4.04 -1.03
N VAL A 106 -4.25 -5.35 -0.84
CA VAL A 106 -4.35 -5.98 0.48
C VAL A 106 -2.98 -6.57 0.84
N PRO A 107 -2.11 -5.80 1.52
CA PRO A 107 -0.83 -6.33 1.97
C PRO A 107 -1.05 -7.37 3.07
N MET A 108 -0.38 -8.52 2.91
CA MET A 108 -0.48 -9.67 3.80
C MET A 108 0.92 -10.24 4.06
N PRO A 109 1.45 -10.18 5.28
CA PRO A 109 2.71 -10.84 5.59
C PRO A 109 2.53 -12.37 5.59
N PRO A 110 3.58 -13.15 5.28
CA PRO A 110 3.54 -14.60 5.28
C PRO A 110 3.61 -15.15 6.71
N GLU A 111 2.58 -14.85 7.48
CA GLU A 111 2.43 -15.21 8.90
C GLU A 111 1.02 -15.76 9.13
N PRO A 112 0.84 -16.94 9.76
CA PRO A 112 -0.49 -17.51 10.03
C PRO A 112 -1.45 -16.54 10.74
N LEU A 113 -0.94 -15.69 11.64
CA LEU A 113 -1.74 -14.67 12.34
C LEU A 113 -2.27 -13.55 11.44
N ALA A 114 -1.85 -13.50 10.16
CA ALA A 114 -2.37 -12.55 9.20
C ALA A 114 -3.57 -13.09 8.40
N PHE A 115 -3.80 -14.41 8.38
CA PHE A 115 -4.77 -15.05 7.52
C PHE A 115 -6.21 -14.63 7.85
N ASP A 116 -6.66 -14.86 9.08
CA ASP A 116 -8.02 -14.50 9.50
C ASP A 116 -8.35 -13.01 9.40
N PRO A 117 -7.47 -12.08 9.85
CA PRO A 117 -7.74 -10.65 9.66
C PRO A 117 -7.82 -10.24 8.17
N THR A 118 -6.98 -10.84 7.32
CA THR A 118 -7.02 -10.58 5.88
C THR A 118 -8.30 -11.13 5.25
N ALA A 119 -8.71 -12.36 5.61
CA ALA A 119 -9.97 -12.95 5.17
C ALA A 119 -11.16 -12.06 5.55
N ARG A 120 -11.23 -11.61 6.81
CA ARG A 120 -12.29 -10.69 7.26
C ARG A 120 -12.30 -9.38 6.48
N THR A 121 -11.13 -8.81 6.20
CA THR A 121 -11.05 -7.58 5.39
C THR A 121 -11.62 -7.80 3.99
N ILE A 122 -11.21 -8.88 3.33
CA ILE A 122 -11.65 -9.18 1.97
C ILE A 122 -13.15 -9.50 1.95
N GLU A 123 -13.59 -10.48 2.75
CA GLU A 123 -14.93 -11.05 2.66
C GLU A 123 -16.02 -10.14 3.21
N ARG A 124 -15.71 -9.37 4.28
CA ARG A 124 -16.73 -8.54 4.95
C ARG A 124 -16.72 -7.09 4.49
N VAL A 125 -15.61 -6.62 3.94
CA VAL A 125 -15.45 -5.19 3.66
C VAL A 125 -15.29 -4.91 2.17
N ILE A 126 -14.43 -5.66 1.47
CA ILE A 126 -14.10 -5.38 0.06
C ILE A 126 -15.10 -6.05 -0.89
N VAL A 127 -15.29 -7.37 -0.76
CA VAL A 127 -16.16 -8.17 -1.66
C VAL A 127 -17.60 -7.65 -1.70
N PRO A 128 -18.24 -7.28 -0.55
CA PRO A 128 -19.61 -6.76 -0.59
C PRO A 128 -19.77 -5.44 -1.38
N ARG A 129 -18.67 -4.71 -1.62
CA ARG A 129 -18.65 -3.49 -2.43
C ARG A 129 -18.42 -3.74 -3.92
N GLY A 130 -18.13 -4.98 -4.29
CA GLY A 130 -17.81 -5.33 -5.70
C GLY A 130 -16.50 -4.73 -6.20
N LEU A 131 -15.61 -4.31 -5.29
CA LEU A 131 -14.36 -3.67 -5.66
C LEU A 131 -13.33 -4.70 -6.16
N PRO A 132 -12.62 -4.41 -7.26
CA PRO A 132 -11.45 -5.17 -7.64
C PRO A 132 -10.40 -5.09 -6.52
N TYR A 133 -9.77 -6.21 -6.20
CA TYR A 133 -8.69 -6.20 -5.21
C TYR A 133 -7.56 -7.14 -5.60
N THR A 134 -6.42 -6.98 -4.97
CA THR A 134 -5.26 -7.85 -5.16
C THR A 134 -4.52 -8.02 -3.83
N VAL A 135 -4.34 -9.26 -3.41
CA VAL A 135 -3.50 -9.59 -2.25
C VAL A 135 -2.03 -9.47 -2.65
N VAL A 136 -1.26 -8.74 -1.84
CA VAL A 136 0.18 -8.57 -2.04
C VAL A 136 0.91 -9.19 -0.86
N ILE A 137 1.67 -10.26 -1.10
CA ILE A 137 2.52 -10.83 -0.04
C ILE A 137 3.60 -9.81 0.29
N ASN A 138 3.60 -9.36 1.55
CA ASN A 138 4.42 -8.25 2.01
C ASN A 138 5.29 -8.66 3.20
N ALA A 139 6.46 -8.01 3.31
CA ALA A 139 7.41 -8.21 4.41
C ALA A 139 7.95 -9.65 4.54
N TRP A 140 8.05 -10.40 3.45
CA TRP A 140 8.71 -11.70 3.45
C TRP A 140 10.23 -11.54 3.64
N ASP A 141 10.79 -12.25 4.60
CA ASP A 141 12.24 -12.31 4.79
C ASP A 141 12.82 -13.58 4.14
N PRO A 142 13.64 -13.45 3.09
CA PRO A 142 14.24 -14.62 2.44
C PRO A 142 15.12 -15.49 3.37
N ARG A 143 15.55 -14.94 4.53
CA ARG A 143 16.34 -15.67 5.53
C ARG A 143 15.49 -16.68 6.32
N ASP A 144 14.19 -16.46 6.40
CA ASP A 144 13.27 -17.37 7.09
C ASP A 144 12.91 -18.61 6.23
N GLY A 145 13.50 -18.70 5.02
CA GLY A 145 13.24 -19.76 4.07
C GLY A 145 11.99 -19.51 3.23
N LYS A 146 11.51 -20.55 2.56
CA LYS A 146 10.38 -20.45 1.62
C LYS A 146 9.09 -21.06 2.15
N ALA A 147 9.14 -21.85 3.21
CA ALA A 147 7.97 -22.61 3.68
C ALA A 147 6.77 -21.68 3.98
N ASP A 148 6.97 -20.65 4.80
CA ASP A 148 5.90 -19.70 5.14
C ASP A 148 5.36 -18.93 3.92
N LEU A 149 6.25 -18.63 2.95
CA LEU A 149 5.84 -18.03 1.67
C LEU A 149 4.98 -19.00 0.85
N GLU A 150 5.40 -20.24 0.72
CA GLU A 150 4.71 -21.28 -0.06
C GLU A 150 3.36 -21.61 0.58
N ASP A 151 3.29 -21.74 1.90
CA ASP A 151 2.05 -21.94 2.66
C ASP A 151 1.09 -20.75 2.50
N THR A 152 1.61 -19.53 2.53
CA THR A 152 0.80 -18.33 2.31
C THR A 152 0.26 -18.27 0.89
N ILE A 153 1.06 -18.62 -0.11
CA ILE A 153 0.63 -18.71 -1.50
C ILE A 153 -0.49 -19.75 -1.63
N ALA A 154 -0.29 -20.95 -1.07
CA ALA A 154 -1.27 -22.02 -1.11
C ALA A 154 -2.59 -21.62 -0.43
N TYR A 155 -2.51 -20.90 0.70
CA TYR A 155 -3.69 -20.36 1.38
C TYR A 155 -4.46 -19.36 0.50
N ILE A 156 -3.77 -18.36 -0.08
CA ILE A 156 -4.39 -17.35 -0.94
C ILE A 156 -5.05 -18.00 -2.16
N ASP A 157 -4.35 -18.95 -2.79
CA ASP A 157 -4.84 -19.68 -3.97
C ASP A 157 -6.05 -20.58 -3.61
N ALA A 158 -6.05 -21.23 -2.44
CA ALA A 158 -7.17 -22.01 -1.93
C ALA A 158 -8.42 -21.16 -1.63
N MET A 159 -8.23 -19.91 -1.19
CA MET A 159 -9.31 -18.94 -0.99
C MET A 159 -9.84 -18.37 -2.33
N GLY A 160 -9.18 -18.64 -3.45
CA GLY A 160 -9.54 -18.07 -4.75
C GLY A 160 -9.28 -16.56 -4.86
N TRP A 161 -8.43 -16.00 -4.01
CA TRP A 161 -8.16 -14.57 -4.03
C TRP A 161 -7.16 -14.19 -5.13
N PRO A 162 -7.41 -13.10 -5.88
CA PRO A 162 -6.43 -12.59 -6.83
C PRO A 162 -5.18 -12.12 -6.09
N ARG A 163 -4.01 -12.60 -6.52
CA ARG A 163 -2.72 -12.34 -5.89
C ARG A 163 -1.75 -11.70 -6.87
N ALA A 164 -0.96 -10.74 -6.41
CA ALA A 164 0.20 -10.25 -7.14
C ALA A 164 1.26 -11.35 -7.25
N LYS A 165 1.94 -11.42 -8.40
CA LYS A 165 3.12 -12.28 -8.59
C LYS A 165 4.32 -11.74 -7.84
N THR A 166 4.39 -10.41 -7.74
CA THR A 166 5.43 -9.70 -7.00
C THR A 166 5.24 -9.90 -5.49
N VAL A 167 6.34 -10.25 -4.81
CA VAL A 167 6.43 -10.36 -3.36
C VAL A 167 7.31 -9.22 -2.86
N ILE A 168 6.82 -8.46 -1.89
CA ILE A 168 7.60 -7.39 -1.25
C ILE A 168 8.43 -7.99 -0.12
N ARG A 169 9.74 -7.91 -0.27
CA ARG A 169 10.69 -8.46 0.70
C ARG A 169 10.86 -7.53 1.90
N ARG A 170 11.18 -8.13 3.04
CA ARG A 170 11.46 -7.41 4.28
C ARG A 170 12.88 -6.86 4.28
N TYR A 171 13.00 -5.53 4.23
CA TYR A 171 14.29 -4.85 4.34
C TYR A 171 14.26 -3.81 5.46
N LYS A 172 15.37 -3.72 6.21
CA LYS A 172 15.52 -2.67 7.25
C LYS A 172 15.41 -1.26 6.69
N ILE A 173 15.67 -1.07 5.40
CA ILE A 173 15.55 0.23 4.74
C ILE A 173 14.13 0.78 4.83
N HIS A 174 13.09 -0.06 4.77
CA HIS A 174 11.70 0.40 4.87
C HIS A 174 11.40 1.01 6.25
N THR A 175 11.93 0.41 7.32
CA THR A 175 11.79 0.95 8.68
C THR A 175 12.63 2.21 8.88
N ARG A 176 13.85 2.23 8.34
CA ARG A 176 14.74 3.39 8.42
C ARG A 176 14.22 4.57 7.61
N ALA A 177 13.65 4.31 6.43
CA ALA A 177 13.08 5.34 5.57
C ALA A 177 12.07 6.20 6.33
N ALA A 178 11.14 5.57 7.06
CA ALA A 178 10.18 6.29 7.88
C ALA A 178 10.86 7.17 8.94
N SER A 179 11.89 6.64 9.63
CA SER A 179 12.61 7.40 10.67
C SER A 179 13.52 8.50 10.12
N GLU A 180 14.04 8.34 8.91
CA GLU A 180 14.92 9.31 8.25
C GLU A 180 14.15 10.33 7.38
N GLY A 181 12.82 10.22 7.29
CA GLY A 181 12.01 11.05 6.41
C GLY A 181 12.37 10.87 4.94
N LYS A 182 12.51 9.62 4.47
CA LYS A 182 12.86 9.28 3.09
C LYS A 182 11.90 8.25 2.53
N VAL A 183 11.82 8.19 1.22
CA VAL A 183 11.18 7.08 0.49
C VAL A 183 12.25 6.19 -0.15
N VAL A 184 11.85 4.98 -0.56
CA VAL A 184 12.80 3.98 -1.06
C VAL A 184 13.60 4.46 -2.28
N THR A 185 13.06 5.38 -3.09
CA THR A 185 13.70 5.92 -4.28
C THR A 185 14.78 6.97 -3.98
N GLN A 186 14.80 7.53 -2.78
CA GLN A 186 15.74 8.59 -2.36
C GLN A 186 17.05 8.06 -1.75
N TYR A 187 17.19 6.75 -1.62
CA TYR A 187 18.43 6.17 -1.11
C TYR A 187 19.47 5.98 -2.21
N ALA A 188 20.74 6.18 -1.85
CA ALA A 188 21.86 5.86 -2.74
C ALA A 188 21.87 4.38 -3.13
N ASP A 189 22.27 4.10 -4.35
CA ASP A 189 22.28 2.76 -4.91
C ASP A 189 23.27 1.85 -4.19
N ASN A 190 22.77 0.78 -3.66
CA ASN A 190 23.51 -0.39 -3.17
C ASN A 190 22.65 -1.64 -3.35
N GLY A 191 23.25 -2.82 -3.19
CA GLY A 191 22.55 -4.08 -3.46
C GLY A 191 21.25 -4.29 -2.69
N THR A 192 21.07 -3.70 -1.50
CA THR A 192 19.86 -3.81 -0.69
C THR A 192 18.82 -2.78 -1.12
N THR A 193 19.24 -1.53 -1.32
CA THR A 193 18.32 -0.44 -1.72
C THR A 193 17.75 -0.68 -3.11
N LEU A 194 18.59 -1.15 -4.04
CA LEU A 194 18.11 -1.51 -5.39
C LEU A 194 17.07 -2.62 -5.36
N ARG A 195 17.29 -3.68 -4.55
CA ARG A 195 16.31 -4.78 -4.44
C ARG A 195 15.02 -4.33 -3.76
N ALA A 196 15.09 -3.49 -2.74
CA ALA A 196 13.93 -2.96 -2.05
C ALA A 196 13.09 -2.07 -2.99
N ARG A 197 13.75 -1.24 -3.79
CA ARG A 197 13.14 -0.40 -4.83
C ARG A 197 12.53 -1.26 -5.94
N GLU A 198 13.27 -2.27 -6.41
CA GLU A 198 12.84 -3.19 -7.46
C GLU A 198 11.51 -3.89 -7.14
N ASP A 199 11.29 -4.31 -5.90
CA ASP A 199 10.04 -4.95 -5.49
C ASP A 199 8.84 -4.02 -5.73
N TYR A 200 8.93 -2.75 -5.35
CA TYR A 200 7.84 -1.79 -5.57
C TYR A 200 7.70 -1.40 -7.05
N PHE A 201 8.80 -1.25 -7.80
CA PHE A 201 8.73 -1.03 -9.25
C PHE A 201 8.03 -2.19 -9.96
N ARG A 202 8.38 -3.42 -9.63
CA ARG A 202 7.72 -4.62 -10.19
C ARG A 202 6.24 -4.65 -9.86
N LEU A 203 5.86 -4.34 -8.62
CA LEU A 203 4.46 -4.27 -8.21
C LEU A 203 3.72 -3.17 -8.97
N ALA A 204 4.28 -1.98 -9.08
CA ALA A 204 3.69 -0.87 -9.82
C ALA A 204 3.47 -1.21 -11.31
N LEU A 205 4.46 -1.82 -11.96
CA LEU A 205 4.35 -2.28 -13.36
C LEU A 205 3.32 -3.41 -13.51
N GLU A 206 3.30 -4.38 -12.61
CA GLU A 206 2.33 -5.48 -12.61
C GLU A 206 0.89 -4.96 -12.46
N ARG A 207 0.70 -3.91 -11.66
CA ARG A 207 -0.61 -3.27 -11.46
C ARG A 207 -0.96 -2.24 -12.54
N GLY A 208 -0.05 -1.93 -13.42
CA GLY A 208 -0.26 -0.96 -14.50
C GLY A 208 -0.20 0.51 -14.05
N TYR A 209 0.45 0.78 -12.90
CA TYR A 209 0.59 2.14 -12.37
C TYR A 209 1.65 2.97 -13.11
N GLY A 210 2.34 2.43 -14.08
CA GLY A 210 3.42 3.08 -14.82
C GLY A 210 3.05 3.64 -16.18
N GLY A 211 1.78 3.84 -16.53
CA GLY A 211 1.38 4.40 -17.81
C GLY A 211 -0.08 4.19 -18.17
N ARG A 212 -0.60 4.99 -19.09
CA ARG A 212 -1.91 4.78 -19.71
C ARG A 212 -1.88 3.46 -20.50
N ARG A 213 -2.87 2.61 -20.25
CA ARG A 213 -3.24 1.55 -21.18
C ARG A 213 -3.94 2.12 -22.39
#